data_cba9b90621b6d04e3c2f5b57e5793011
#
_entry.id   cba9b90621b6d04e3c2f5b57e5793011
#
_cell.length_a   1.000
_cell.length_b   1.000
_cell.length_c   1.000
_cell.angle_alpha   90.00
_cell.angle_beta   90.00
_cell.angle_gamma   90.00
#
_symmetry.space_group_name_H-M   'P 1'
#
loop_
_entity.id
_entity.type
_entity.pdbx_description
1 polymer ?
#
loop_
_entity_poly.entity_id
_entity_poly.type
_entity_poly.pdbx_seq_one_letter_code
_entity_poly.pdbx_strand_id
1 'polypeptide(L)'
;KLTETFFSETGRSVSIENTIMPDDEMQLEALLKSLIKQNTDIIFTTGGTGIGPRDITPDVMKKLINKEIPGIMEMIRVKYGMQFPNALLSRSIAGVAGKTLLYALP
;
A
#
# COMPACT_ATOMS: atom_id res chain seq x y z
N LYS A 1 -10.46 -11.78 1.00
CA LYS A 1 -11.31 -12.64 1.83
C LYS A 1 -11.29 -12.23 3.29
N LEU A 2 -10.11 -12.08 3.89
CA LEU A 2 -10.01 -11.57 5.27
C LEU A 2 -10.57 -10.16 5.40
N THR A 3 -10.34 -9.32 4.39
CA THR A 3 -10.86 -7.96 4.36
C THR A 3 -12.38 -7.94 4.34
N GLU A 4 -12.98 -8.77 3.48
CA GLU A 4 -14.43 -8.89 3.39
C GLU A 4 -15.03 -9.37 4.70
N THR A 5 -14.41 -10.39 5.32
CA THR A 5 -14.85 -10.92 6.60
C THR A 5 -14.79 -9.85 7.69
N PHE A 6 -13.70 -9.11 7.76
CA PHE A 6 -13.55 -8.02 8.74
C PHE A 6 -14.67 -6.98 8.62
N PHE A 7 -14.93 -6.50 7.40
CA PHE A 7 -15.96 -5.48 7.22
C PHE A 7 -17.36 -6.02 7.47
N SER A 8 -17.63 -7.28 7.12
CA SER A 8 -18.91 -7.92 7.45
C SER A 8 -19.14 -8.00 8.95
N GLU A 9 -18.13 -8.37 9.72
CA GLU A 9 -18.20 -8.45 11.19
C GLU A 9 -18.43 -7.10 11.83
N THR A 10 -17.96 -6.01 11.21
CA THR A 10 -18.16 -4.66 11.71
C THR A 10 -19.45 -4.01 11.20
N GLY A 11 -20.29 -4.75 10.49
CA GLY A 11 -21.54 -4.26 9.95
C GLY A 11 -21.39 -3.38 8.72
N ARG A 12 -20.25 -3.44 8.04
CA ARG A 12 -19.98 -2.68 6.82
C ARG A 12 -19.92 -3.59 5.61
N SER A 13 -20.39 -3.08 4.47
CA SER A 13 -20.21 -3.76 3.20
C SER A 13 -18.97 -3.21 2.50
N VAL A 14 -18.30 -4.07 1.74
CA VAL A 14 -17.09 -3.69 1.01
C VAL A 14 -17.12 -4.27 -0.39
N SER A 15 -16.67 -3.48 -1.36
CA SER A 15 -16.46 -3.92 -2.74
C SER A 15 -14.96 -3.95 -2.99
N ILE A 16 -14.44 -5.10 -3.42
CA ILE A 16 -13.00 -5.30 -3.62
C ILE A 16 -12.72 -5.57 -5.09
N GLU A 17 -11.77 -4.83 -5.65
CA GLU A 17 -11.25 -5.06 -6.98
C GLU A 17 -9.77 -5.45 -6.86
N ASN A 18 -9.35 -6.44 -7.63
CA ASN A 18 -7.96 -6.90 -7.68
C ASN A 18 -7.39 -6.67 -9.06
N THR A 19 -6.18 -6.13 -9.11
CA THR A 19 -5.46 -5.90 -10.36
C THR A 19 -4.04 -6.43 -10.22
N ILE A 20 -3.60 -7.20 -11.23
CA ILE A 20 -2.22 -7.67 -11.31
C ILE A 20 -1.54 -6.84 -12.39
N MET A 21 -0.36 -6.30 -12.06
CA MET A 21 0.36 -5.47 -13.02
C MET A 21 1.88 -5.65 -12.88
N PRO A 22 2.63 -5.35 -13.96
CA PRO A 22 4.08 -5.46 -13.91
C PRO A 22 4.71 -4.34 -13.07
N ASP A 23 5.99 -4.50 -12.74
CA ASP A 23 6.78 -3.49 -12.03
C ASP A 23 7.15 -2.36 -12.99
N ASP A 24 6.17 -1.56 -13.35
CA ASP A 24 6.31 -0.43 -14.25
C ASP A 24 5.84 0.83 -13.55
N GLU A 25 6.77 1.75 -13.35
CA GLU A 25 6.53 2.98 -12.59
C GLU A 25 5.41 3.83 -13.20
N MET A 26 5.42 3.99 -14.52
CA MET A 26 4.43 4.81 -15.22
C MET A 26 3.04 4.21 -15.15
N GLN A 27 2.94 2.88 -15.33
CA GLN A 27 1.66 2.18 -15.27
C GLN A 27 1.09 2.22 -13.85
N LEU A 28 1.92 1.99 -12.86
CA LEU A 28 1.48 2.04 -11.47
C LEU A 28 1.01 3.44 -11.08
N GLU A 29 1.77 4.46 -11.43
CA GLU A 29 1.39 5.84 -11.14
C GLU A 29 0.06 6.20 -11.79
N ALA A 30 -0.12 5.85 -13.06
CA ALA A 30 -1.36 6.12 -13.79
C ALA A 30 -2.56 5.43 -13.15
N LEU A 31 -2.40 4.15 -12.78
CA LEU A 31 -3.47 3.40 -12.12
C LEU A 31 -3.84 4.02 -10.78
N LEU A 32 -2.85 4.31 -9.95
CA LEU A 32 -3.10 4.90 -8.62
C LEU A 32 -3.76 6.27 -8.73
N LYS A 33 -3.29 7.12 -9.64
CA LYS A 33 -3.92 8.42 -9.86
C LYS A 33 -5.37 8.30 -10.26
N SER A 34 -5.67 7.34 -11.14
CA SER A 34 -7.05 7.09 -11.58
C SER A 34 -7.93 6.65 -10.41
N LEU A 35 -7.46 5.73 -9.58
CA LEU A 35 -8.20 5.24 -8.42
C LEU A 35 -8.42 6.32 -7.37
N ILE A 36 -7.43 7.15 -7.13
CA ILE A 36 -7.54 8.28 -6.20
C ILE A 36 -8.57 9.27 -6.71
N LYS A 37 -8.57 9.56 -8.01
CA LYS A 37 -9.54 10.45 -8.63
C LYS A 37 -10.96 9.95 -8.52
N GLN A 38 -11.14 8.63 -8.52
CA GLN A 38 -12.45 7.98 -8.35
C GLN A 38 -12.90 7.93 -6.87
N ASN A 39 -12.12 8.51 -5.97
CA ASN A 39 -12.38 8.51 -4.52
C ASN A 39 -12.43 7.10 -3.92
N THR A 40 -11.54 6.22 -4.38
CA THR A 40 -11.37 4.91 -3.77
C THR A 40 -11.01 5.09 -2.29
N ASP A 41 -11.64 4.33 -1.42
CA ASP A 41 -11.43 4.51 0.02
C ASP A 41 -10.07 4.03 0.47
N ILE A 42 -9.69 2.81 0.09
CA ILE A 42 -8.43 2.20 0.52
C ILE A 42 -7.79 1.47 -0.66
N ILE A 43 -6.51 1.66 -0.83
CA ILE A 43 -5.71 0.94 -1.83
C ILE A 43 -4.58 0.21 -1.11
N PHE A 44 -4.52 -1.11 -1.28
CA PHE A 44 -3.39 -1.92 -0.85
C PHE A 44 -2.60 -2.36 -2.07
N THR A 45 -1.29 -2.16 -2.03
CA THR A 45 -0.39 -2.81 -2.98
C THR A 45 0.45 -3.83 -2.22
N THR A 46 0.83 -4.91 -2.88
CA THR A 46 1.71 -5.93 -2.31
C THR A 46 2.90 -6.13 -3.21
N GLY A 47 4.08 -6.24 -2.61
CA GLY A 47 5.34 -6.40 -3.33
C GLY A 47 5.94 -5.09 -3.80
N GLY A 48 7.13 -5.16 -4.35
CA GLY A 48 7.84 -4.00 -4.90
C GLY A 48 8.33 -2.99 -3.86
N THR A 49 8.49 -3.40 -2.60
CA THR A 49 8.89 -2.48 -1.52
C THR A 49 10.32 -2.67 -1.03
N GLY A 50 11.09 -3.54 -1.66
CA GLY A 50 12.47 -3.80 -1.26
C GLY A 50 13.45 -2.75 -1.76
N ILE A 51 14.72 -3.15 -1.81
CA ILE A 51 15.84 -2.26 -2.17
C ILE A 51 16.39 -2.53 -3.58
N GLY A 52 15.75 -3.44 -4.32
CA GLY A 52 16.17 -3.76 -5.68
C GLY A 52 15.76 -2.70 -6.70
N PRO A 53 16.33 -2.74 -7.91
CA PRO A 53 16.04 -1.73 -8.93
C PRO A 53 14.61 -1.78 -9.48
N ARG A 54 13.93 -2.91 -9.28
CA ARG A 54 12.52 -3.05 -9.68
C ARG A 54 11.53 -2.77 -8.57
N ASP A 55 12.02 -2.47 -7.37
CA ASP A 55 11.19 -2.18 -6.21
C ASP A 55 10.85 -0.69 -6.20
N ILE A 56 9.84 -0.32 -6.98
CA ILE A 56 9.49 1.06 -7.27
C ILE A 56 8.22 1.54 -6.57
N THR A 57 7.47 0.65 -5.92
CA THR A 57 6.16 0.98 -5.38
C THR A 57 6.19 2.12 -4.35
N PRO A 58 7.09 2.11 -3.35
CA PRO A 58 7.13 3.22 -2.39
C PRO A 58 7.48 4.55 -3.03
N ASP A 59 8.33 4.52 -4.05
CA ASP A 59 8.76 5.74 -4.73
C ASP A 59 7.59 6.38 -5.50
N VAL A 60 6.77 5.55 -6.14
CA VAL A 60 5.56 6.02 -6.82
C VAL A 60 4.55 6.55 -5.81
N MET A 61 4.28 5.81 -4.74
CA MET A 61 3.33 6.24 -3.72
C MET A 61 3.74 7.54 -3.04
N LYS A 62 5.04 7.72 -2.82
CA LYS A 62 5.57 8.95 -2.21
C LYS A 62 5.21 10.19 -2.99
N LYS A 63 5.14 10.10 -4.31
CA LYS A 63 4.75 11.21 -5.18
C LYS A 63 3.27 11.57 -5.02
N LEU A 64 2.44 10.60 -4.65
CA LEU A 64 0.99 10.76 -4.61
C LEU A 64 0.46 11.05 -3.20
N ILE A 65 1.17 10.61 -2.18
CA ILE A 65 0.77 10.78 -0.78
C ILE A 65 0.90 12.26 -0.38
N ASN A 66 -0.19 12.81 0.14
CA ASN A 66 -0.19 14.17 0.70
C ASN A 66 0.28 14.17 2.16
N LYS A 67 -0.11 13.14 2.91
CA LYS A 67 0.25 12.99 4.33
C LYS A 67 0.68 11.55 4.56
N GLU A 68 1.94 11.38 4.92
CA GLU A 68 2.47 10.07 5.29
C GLU A 68 2.07 9.71 6.72
N ILE A 69 1.82 8.43 6.97
CA ILE A 69 1.54 7.90 8.31
C ILE A 69 2.65 6.91 8.65
N PRO A 70 3.82 7.40 9.09
CA PRO A 70 4.99 6.54 9.24
C PRO A 70 4.86 5.49 10.34
N GLY A 71 4.12 5.79 11.40
CA GLY A 71 4.00 4.89 12.54
C GLY A 71 3.45 3.50 12.21
N ILE A 72 2.57 3.40 11.21
CA ILE A 72 1.99 2.11 10.82
C ILE A 72 3.09 1.16 10.32
N MET A 73 3.89 1.62 9.37
CA MET A 73 4.93 0.78 8.77
C MET A 73 6.14 0.61 9.68
N GLU A 74 6.43 1.59 10.52
CA GLU A 74 7.46 1.48 11.54
C GLU A 74 7.15 0.34 12.50
N MET A 75 5.91 0.24 12.98
CA MET A 75 5.47 -0.82 13.87
C MET A 75 5.57 -2.19 13.20
N ILE A 76 5.12 -2.28 11.95
CA ILE A 76 5.19 -3.53 11.18
C ILE A 76 6.64 -3.97 10.99
N ARG A 77 7.53 -3.06 10.60
CA ARG A 77 8.93 -3.37 10.42
C ARG A 77 9.60 -3.85 11.71
N VAL A 78 9.35 -3.17 12.82
CA VAL A 78 9.92 -3.55 14.10
C VAL A 78 9.40 -4.92 14.55
N LYS A 79 8.08 -5.11 14.49
CA LYS A 79 7.45 -6.36 14.94
C LYS A 79 7.98 -7.57 14.16
N TYR A 80 7.98 -7.50 12.85
CA TYR A 80 8.41 -8.62 12.00
C TYR A 80 9.92 -8.68 11.83
N GLY A 81 10.60 -7.55 11.93
CA GLY A 81 12.06 -7.50 11.88
C GLY A 81 12.75 -8.23 13.02
N MET A 82 12.08 -8.36 14.16
CA MET A 82 12.60 -9.13 15.29
C MET A 82 12.63 -10.64 14.99
N GLN A 83 11.71 -11.12 14.16
CA GLN A 83 11.64 -12.52 13.74
C GLN A 83 12.39 -12.78 12.44
N PHE A 84 12.26 -11.84 11.51
CA PHE A 84 12.84 -11.93 10.17
C PHE A 84 13.61 -10.65 9.86
N PRO A 85 14.93 -10.62 10.12
CA PRO A 85 15.70 -9.37 9.95
C PRO A 85 15.56 -8.70 8.59
N ASN A 86 15.31 -9.48 7.52
CA ASN A 86 15.14 -8.92 6.18
C ASN A 86 13.88 -8.04 6.07
N ALA A 87 12.94 -8.16 7.00
CA ALA A 87 11.78 -7.28 7.03
C ALA A 87 12.17 -5.81 7.23
N LEU A 88 13.33 -5.56 7.84
CA LEU A 88 13.85 -4.21 8.04
C LEU A 88 14.27 -3.54 6.73
N LEU A 89 14.47 -4.31 5.67
CA LEU A 89 14.83 -3.79 4.35
C LEU A 89 13.61 -3.31 3.56
N SER A 90 12.41 -3.59 4.05
CA SER A 90 11.20 -3.14 3.38
C SER A 90 11.05 -1.62 3.50
N ARG A 91 10.79 -0.96 2.38
CA ARG A 91 10.52 0.47 2.32
C ARG A 91 9.02 0.75 2.27
N SER A 92 8.22 -0.16 2.82
CA SER A 92 6.77 -0.02 2.90
C SER A 92 6.36 1.34 3.43
N ILE A 93 5.28 1.87 2.86
CA ILE A 93 4.81 3.21 3.20
C ILE A 93 3.29 3.20 3.31
N ALA A 94 2.76 4.04 4.17
CA ALA A 94 1.32 4.26 4.29
C ALA A 94 1.06 5.75 4.36
N GLY A 95 -0.07 6.18 3.82
CA GLY A 95 -0.43 7.58 3.86
C GLY A 95 -1.77 7.87 3.22
N VAL A 96 -2.08 9.15 3.14
CA VAL A 96 -3.34 9.65 2.58
C VAL A 96 -3.04 10.42 1.30
N ALA A 97 -3.80 10.13 0.26
CA ALA A 97 -3.78 10.88 -1.00
C ALA A 97 -5.22 11.29 -1.31
N GLY A 98 -5.52 12.59 -1.16
CA GLY A 98 -6.89 13.06 -1.29
C GLY A 98 -7.78 12.43 -0.21
N LYS A 99 -8.77 11.65 -0.63
CA LYS A 99 -9.67 10.90 0.27
C LYS A 99 -9.31 9.43 0.35
N THR A 100 -8.21 9.01 -0.21
CA THR A 100 -7.81 7.62 -0.32
C THR A 100 -6.69 7.30 0.68
N LEU A 101 -6.83 6.18 1.38
CA LEU A 101 -5.76 5.62 2.19
C LEU A 101 -4.93 4.69 1.32
N LEU A 102 -3.62 4.88 1.29
CA LEU A 102 -2.69 4.08 0.52
C LEU A 102 -1.78 3.29 1.45
N TYR A 103 -1.67 1.99 1.19
CA TYR A 103 -0.76 1.10 1.92
C TYR A 103 0.06 0.29 0.94
N ALA A 104 1.38 0.48 0.95
CA ALA A 104 2.30 -0.36 0.18
C ALA A 104 2.84 -1.44 1.12
N LEU A 105 2.36 -2.66 0.97
CA LEU A 105 2.76 -3.79 1.80
C LEU A 105 3.88 -4.60 1.14
N PRO A 106 4.74 -5.26 1.93
CA PRO A 106 5.82 -6.09 1.39
C PRO A 106 5.31 -7.26 0.56
#